data_cd96ce11a39af4612221c7ea48027344
#
_entry.id   cd96ce11a39af4612221c7ea48027344
#
_cell.length_a   1.000
_cell.length_b   1.000
_cell.length_c   1.000
_cell.angle_alpha   90.00
_cell.angle_beta   90.00
_cell.angle_gamma   90.00
#
_symmetry.space_group_name_H-M   'P 1'
#
loop_
_entity.id
_entity.type
_entity.pdbx_description
1 polymer ?
#
loop_
_entity_poly.entity_id
_entity_poly.type
_entity_poly.pdbx_seq_one_letter_code
_entity_poly.pdbx_strand_id
1 'polypeptide(L)'
;MKNLLGILHGIVFGVANVIPGVSGGTMLVAFGCYDKVCGALALDFKEIKRNIRYLIFFGIGAALGIVGFSNIITLLFEKFPTETYMFFIGLILGSIPLIIRNATVKEKFRPVCAVPFLASLALVIGLAVLENNSADPMPVTVNETDTPFVYEVTVTNNSNQTVYEWWLEPEWDYENSQGGVLEWDVYSGAAMERRQGFTDKLLGKSGTDIILPDAPPASDEAQLKPGETFTFSFWATDKFILTPKYSYTVTFPFIITIILASFASAVAMIIPGVSGSFIMVLLGTYATVISAVKEFNFAIIIPTAAGVILGLVFGAKLIRMLLKKYRLIVFSAILGMCAGSLYAILPAGFGFNIDTLIGVFALAAGGAISFIVGKNTKVEEE
;
A
#
# COMPACT_ATOMS: atom_id res chain seq x y z
N MET A 1 -27.48 -15.49 2.00
CA MET A 1 -26.32 -15.73 1.11
C MET A 1 -25.75 -14.45 0.49
N LYS A 2 -26.51 -13.57 -0.19
CA LYS A 2 -25.98 -12.34 -0.82
C LYS A 2 -25.27 -11.36 0.14
N ASN A 3 -25.73 -11.25 1.39
CA ASN A 3 -25.13 -10.36 2.41
C ASN A 3 -23.78 -10.89 2.90
N LEU A 4 -23.70 -12.20 3.16
CA LEU A 4 -22.46 -12.85 3.59
C LEU A 4 -21.38 -12.75 2.50
N LEU A 5 -21.76 -12.92 1.23
CA LEU A 5 -20.87 -12.69 0.09
C LEU A 5 -20.35 -11.24 0.03
N GLY A 6 -21.22 -10.25 0.32
CA GLY A 6 -20.79 -8.86 0.41
C GLY A 6 -19.70 -8.65 1.48
N ILE A 7 -19.90 -9.20 2.68
CA ILE A 7 -18.91 -9.11 3.76
C ILE A 7 -17.60 -9.79 3.35
N LEU A 8 -17.65 -11.02 2.82
CA LEU A 8 -16.43 -11.75 2.42
C LEU A 8 -15.64 -11.03 1.32
N HIS A 9 -16.35 -10.55 0.28
CA HIS A 9 -15.69 -9.76 -0.78
C HIS A 9 -15.08 -8.46 -0.22
N GLY A 10 -15.79 -7.81 0.71
CA GLY A 10 -15.29 -6.62 1.40
C GLY A 10 -14.05 -6.92 2.23
N ILE A 11 -14.05 -7.99 3.03
CA ILE A 11 -12.88 -8.40 3.83
C ILE A 11 -11.67 -8.61 2.93
N VAL A 12 -11.79 -9.40 1.86
CA VAL A 12 -10.66 -9.66 0.96
C VAL A 12 -10.19 -8.38 0.26
N PHE A 13 -11.11 -7.52 -0.14
CA PHE A 13 -10.76 -6.19 -0.68
C PHE A 13 -10.01 -5.35 0.35
N GLY A 14 -10.51 -5.29 1.59
CA GLY A 14 -9.87 -4.54 2.67
C GLY A 14 -8.47 -5.06 2.98
N VAL A 15 -8.33 -6.38 3.12
CA VAL A 15 -7.04 -7.06 3.32
C VAL A 15 -6.07 -6.75 2.19
N ALA A 16 -6.51 -6.88 0.92
CA ALA A 16 -5.66 -6.62 -0.25
C ALA A 16 -5.14 -5.18 -0.31
N ASN A 17 -5.91 -4.21 0.20
CA ASN A 17 -5.47 -2.81 0.24
C ASN A 17 -4.46 -2.49 1.36
N VAL A 18 -4.34 -3.36 2.36
CA VAL A 18 -3.33 -3.25 3.43
C VAL A 18 -1.98 -3.83 2.97
N ILE A 19 -2.01 -4.75 2.01
CA ILE A 19 -0.83 -5.49 1.55
C ILE A 19 -0.09 -4.68 0.47
N PRO A 20 1.20 -4.33 0.69
CA PRO A 20 2.02 -3.74 -0.35
C PRO A 20 2.09 -4.64 -1.60
N GLY A 21 2.01 -4.04 -2.79
CA GLY A 21 2.09 -4.78 -4.06
C GLY A 21 0.82 -5.54 -4.47
N VAL A 22 -0.19 -5.68 -3.60
CA VAL A 22 -1.48 -6.29 -3.94
C VAL A 22 -2.51 -5.21 -4.25
N SER A 23 -3.16 -5.31 -5.41
CA SER A 23 -4.19 -4.34 -5.82
C SER A 23 -5.59 -4.80 -5.40
N GLY A 24 -6.28 -3.96 -4.61
CA GLY A 24 -7.70 -4.17 -4.26
C GLY A 24 -8.58 -4.26 -5.50
N GLY A 25 -8.28 -3.48 -6.55
CA GLY A 25 -8.97 -3.56 -7.84
C GLY A 25 -8.88 -4.95 -8.49
N THR A 26 -7.73 -5.61 -8.42
CA THR A 26 -7.55 -6.99 -8.87
C THR A 26 -8.47 -7.96 -8.10
N MET A 27 -8.61 -7.78 -6.80
CA MET A 27 -9.51 -8.61 -5.99
C MET A 27 -10.98 -8.38 -6.34
N LEU A 28 -11.40 -7.14 -6.61
CA LEU A 28 -12.76 -6.88 -7.10
C LEU A 28 -13.07 -7.62 -8.39
N VAL A 29 -12.11 -7.67 -9.32
CA VAL A 29 -12.23 -8.43 -10.58
C VAL A 29 -12.23 -9.92 -10.29
N ALA A 30 -11.32 -10.41 -9.44
CA ALA A 30 -11.21 -11.82 -9.06
C ALA A 30 -12.52 -12.39 -8.50
N PHE A 31 -13.26 -11.58 -7.74
CA PHE A 31 -14.54 -12.00 -7.15
C PHE A 31 -15.78 -11.56 -7.95
N GLY A 32 -15.59 -10.96 -9.13
CA GLY A 32 -16.69 -10.54 -10.02
C GLY A 32 -17.60 -9.47 -9.43
N CYS A 33 -17.10 -8.64 -8.55
CA CYS A 33 -17.83 -7.53 -7.94
C CYS A 33 -17.35 -6.15 -8.41
N TYR A 34 -16.43 -6.11 -9.36
CA TYR A 34 -15.80 -4.91 -9.88
C TYR A 34 -16.83 -3.90 -10.40
N ASP A 35 -17.75 -4.32 -11.27
CA ASP A 35 -18.76 -3.44 -11.87
C ASP A 35 -19.70 -2.82 -10.82
N LYS A 36 -20.10 -3.61 -9.80
CA LYS A 36 -20.97 -3.13 -8.71
C LYS A 36 -20.30 -2.06 -7.88
N VAL A 37 -19.04 -2.29 -7.51
CA VAL A 37 -18.27 -1.34 -6.68
C VAL A 37 -17.91 -0.11 -7.51
N CYS A 38 -17.44 -0.26 -8.74
CA CYS A 38 -17.17 0.86 -9.64
C CYS A 38 -18.43 1.66 -9.97
N GLY A 39 -19.58 0.99 -10.12
CA GLY A 39 -20.87 1.66 -10.31
C GLY A 39 -21.25 2.54 -9.13
N ALA A 40 -21.03 2.07 -7.90
CA ALA A 40 -21.26 2.85 -6.70
C ALA A 40 -20.29 4.04 -6.57
N LEU A 41 -18.99 3.79 -6.81
CA LEU A 41 -17.95 4.84 -6.79
C LEU A 41 -18.18 5.89 -7.88
N ALA A 42 -18.71 5.51 -9.05
CA ALA A 42 -19.08 6.43 -10.12
C ALA A 42 -20.34 7.28 -9.81
N LEU A 43 -20.92 7.13 -8.64
CA LEU A 43 -22.16 7.77 -8.19
C LEU A 43 -23.35 7.48 -9.11
N ASP A 44 -23.41 6.26 -9.67
CA ASP A 44 -24.61 5.82 -10.39
C ASP A 44 -25.70 5.42 -9.41
N PHE A 45 -26.66 6.34 -9.23
CA PHE A 45 -27.76 6.15 -8.28
C PHE A 45 -28.63 4.94 -8.60
N LYS A 46 -28.73 4.52 -9.88
CA LYS A 46 -29.50 3.32 -10.26
C LYS A 46 -28.77 2.06 -9.76
N GLU A 47 -27.44 2.00 -9.98
CA GLU A 47 -26.61 0.91 -9.49
C GLU A 47 -26.54 0.87 -7.97
N ILE A 48 -26.36 2.02 -7.33
CA ILE A 48 -26.35 2.13 -5.87
C ILE A 48 -27.66 1.58 -5.32
N LYS A 49 -28.82 2.05 -5.80
CA LYS A 49 -30.15 1.60 -5.32
C LYS A 49 -30.37 0.11 -5.57
N ARG A 50 -29.91 -0.42 -6.71
CA ARG A 50 -30.02 -1.84 -7.08
C ARG A 50 -29.16 -2.72 -6.15
N ASN A 51 -27.98 -2.25 -5.75
CA ASN A 51 -26.98 -3.02 -5.02
C ASN A 51 -26.75 -2.52 -3.58
N ILE A 52 -27.54 -1.58 -3.07
CA ILE A 52 -27.30 -0.87 -1.79
C ILE A 52 -27.05 -1.84 -0.64
N ARG A 53 -27.83 -2.91 -0.54
CA ARG A 53 -27.68 -3.91 0.51
C ARG A 53 -26.33 -4.64 0.41
N TYR A 54 -25.91 -5.02 -0.79
CA TYR A 54 -24.60 -5.63 -1.03
C TYR A 54 -23.47 -4.65 -0.69
N LEU A 55 -23.58 -3.38 -1.12
CA LEU A 55 -22.58 -2.35 -0.89
C LEU A 55 -22.37 -2.00 0.58
N ILE A 56 -23.45 -1.98 1.37
CA ILE A 56 -23.35 -1.79 2.82
C ILE A 56 -22.55 -2.94 3.46
N PHE A 57 -22.92 -4.19 3.17
CA PHE A 57 -22.20 -5.34 3.70
C PHE A 57 -20.75 -5.44 3.16
N PHE A 58 -20.52 -5.03 1.93
CA PHE A 58 -19.18 -4.91 1.35
C PHE A 58 -18.36 -3.85 2.11
N GLY A 59 -18.91 -2.67 2.37
CA GLY A 59 -18.23 -1.61 3.13
C GLY A 59 -17.91 -2.04 4.57
N ILE A 60 -18.83 -2.71 5.25
CA ILE A 60 -18.58 -3.30 6.59
C ILE A 60 -17.46 -4.33 6.51
N GLY A 61 -17.51 -5.23 5.51
CA GLY A 61 -16.46 -6.21 5.28
C GLY A 61 -15.11 -5.57 5.01
N ALA A 62 -15.06 -4.51 4.18
CA ALA A 62 -13.82 -3.79 3.88
C ALA A 62 -13.21 -3.14 5.12
N ALA A 63 -14.03 -2.49 5.96
CA ALA A 63 -13.58 -1.93 7.22
C ALA A 63 -13.05 -3.02 8.18
N LEU A 64 -13.76 -4.15 8.31
CA LEU A 64 -13.29 -5.30 9.08
C LEU A 64 -11.99 -5.90 8.51
N GLY A 65 -11.86 -5.96 7.19
CA GLY A 65 -10.63 -6.41 6.53
C GLY A 65 -9.45 -5.51 6.82
N ILE A 66 -9.61 -4.19 6.69
CA ILE A 66 -8.55 -3.22 6.97
C ILE A 66 -8.16 -3.23 8.45
N VAL A 67 -9.12 -3.11 9.36
CA VAL A 67 -8.85 -2.93 10.80
C VAL A 67 -8.56 -4.26 11.50
N GLY A 68 -9.38 -5.28 11.23
CA GLY A 68 -9.31 -6.56 11.94
C GLY A 68 -8.20 -7.48 11.45
N PHE A 69 -7.82 -7.39 10.18
CA PHE A 69 -6.80 -8.26 9.58
C PHE A 69 -5.45 -7.59 9.39
N SER A 70 -5.30 -6.28 9.60
CA SER A 70 -4.01 -5.61 9.43
C SER A 70 -2.90 -6.28 10.27
N ASN A 71 -3.14 -6.54 11.55
CA ASN A 71 -2.17 -7.21 12.42
C ASN A 71 -1.92 -8.67 12.02
N ILE A 72 -2.98 -9.39 11.59
CA ILE A 72 -2.85 -10.80 11.15
C ILE A 72 -2.05 -10.86 9.85
N ILE A 73 -2.33 -9.96 8.91
CA ILE A 73 -1.60 -9.89 7.64
C ILE A 73 -0.14 -9.52 7.86
N THR A 74 0.14 -8.56 8.73
CA THR A 74 1.52 -8.23 9.11
C THR A 74 2.23 -9.45 9.67
N LEU A 75 1.63 -10.14 10.63
CA LEU A 75 2.16 -11.39 11.19
C LEU A 75 2.40 -12.48 10.12
N LEU A 76 1.47 -12.63 9.16
CA LEU A 76 1.61 -13.60 8.08
C LEU A 76 2.77 -13.25 7.15
N PHE A 77 2.95 -11.97 6.81
CA PHE A 77 4.09 -11.54 6.00
C PHE A 77 5.42 -11.62 6.73
N GLU A 78 5.46 -11.39 8.04
CA GLU A 78 6.65 -11.54 8.86
C GLU A 78 7.07 -13.02 9.02
N LYS A 79 6.11 -13.90 9.32
CA LYS A 79 6.40 -15.32 9.63
C LYS A 79 6.30 -16.25 8.44
N PHE A 80 5.45 -15.97 7.47
CA PHE A 80 5.12 -16.82 6.32
C PHE A 80 5.04 -16.02 5.02
N PRO A 81 6.08 -15.25 4.64
CA PRO A 81 6.01 -14.37 3.48
C PRO A 81 5.77 -15.13 2.17
N THR A 82 6.49 -16.22 1.93
CA THR A 82 6.38 -17.01 0.71
C THR A 82 4.97 -17.59 0.53
N GLU A 83 4.41 -18.20 1.57
CA GLU A 83 3.08 -18.81 1.54
C GLU A 83 1.99 -17.75 1.34
N THR A 84 2.15 -16.60 1.98
CA THR A 84 1.20 -15.48 1.88
C THR A 84 1.19 -14.92 0.46
N TYR A 85 2.33 -14.64 -0.14
CA TYR A 85 2.41 -14.22 -1.53
C TYR A 85 1.86 -15.28 -2.49
N MET A 86 2.20 -16.56 -2.29
CA MET A 86 1.71 -17.66 -3.12
C MET A 86 0.19 -17.82 -3.05
N PHE A 87 -0.42 -17.61 -1.87
CA PHE A 87 -1.88 -17.60 -1.74
C PHE A 87 -2.52 -16.50 -2.60
N PHE A 88 -1.97 -15.27 -2.60
CA PHE A 88 -2.47 -14.18 -3.43
C PHE A 88 -2.24 -14.43 -4.92
N ILE A 89 -1.10 -14.99 -5.31
CA ILE A 89 -0.85 -15.44 -6.69
C ILE A 89 -1.92 -16.45 -7.10
N GLY A 90 -2.26 -17.40 -6.24
CA GLY A 90 -3.34 -18.35 -6.46
C GLY A 90 -4.68 -17.67 -6.70
N LEU A 91 -5.07 -16.70 -5.86
CA LEU A 91 -6.31 -15.94 -6.04
C LEU A 91 -6.38 -15.25 -7.41
N ILE A 92 -5.28 -14.63 -7.86
CA ILE A 92 -5.20 -13.97 -9.17
C ILE A 92 -5.32 -15.00 -10.30
N LEU A 93 -4.55 -16.08 -10.26
CA LEU A 93 -4.61 -17.14 -11.29
C LEU A 93 -5.98 -17.79 -11.38
N GLY A 94 -6.62 -18.08 -10.25
CA GLY A 94 -7.96 -18.64 -10.17
C GLY A 94 -9.05 -17.71 -10.74
N SER A 95 -8.80 -16.38 -10.80
CA SER A 95 -9.72 -15.42 -11.37
C SER A 95 -9.68 -15.31 -12.89
N ILE A 96 -8.60 -15.76 -13.54
CA ILE A 96 -8.40 -15.63 -14.99
C ILE A 96 -9.58 -16.20 -15.81
N PRO A 97 -10.11 -17.39 -15.51
CA PRO A 97 -11.26 -17.92 -16.25
C PRO A 97 -12.51 -17.03 -16.17
N LEU A 98 -12.76 -16.39 -15.00
CA LEU A 98 -13.86 -15.44 -14.85
C LEU A 98 -13.64 -14.19 -15.69
N ILE A 99 -12.43 -13.65 -15.70
CA ILE A 99 -12.06 -12.46 -16.48
C ILE A 99 -12.24 -12.75 -17.98
N ILE A 100 -11.74 -13.90 -18.46
CA ILE A 100 -11.91 -14.32 -19.84
C ILE A 100 -13.40 -14.47 -20.20
N ARG A 101 -14.19 -15.13 -19.35
CA ARG A 101 -15.62 -15.27 -19.54
C ARG A 101 -16.33 -13.92 -19.65
N ASN A 102 -15.99 -12.96 -18.77
CA ASN A 102 -16.55 -11.60 -18.82
C ASN A 102 -16.12 -10.84 -20.10
N ALA A 103 -14.88 -11.03 -20.55
CA ALA A 103 -14.39 -10.42 -21.78
C ALA A 103 -15.15 -10.91 -23.01
N THR A 104 -15.44 -12.22 -23.07
CA THR A 104 -15.92 -12.92 -24.28
C THR A 104 -17.44 -13.08 -24.35
N VAL A 105 -18.21 -12.43 -23.46
CA VAL A 105 -19.69 -12.49 -23.46
C VAL A 105 -20.30 -12.06 -24.80
N LYS A 106 -19.80 -10.97 -25.37
CA LYS A 106 -20.35 -10.38 -26.61
C LYS A 106 -19.51 -10.67 -27.84
N GLU A 107 -18.20 -10.87 -27.66
CA GLU A 107 -17.25 -11.03 -28.77
C GLU A 107 -16.12 -11.98 -28.38
N LYS A 108 -15.54 -12.67 -29.38
CA LYS A 108 -14.34 -13.49 -29.19
C LYS A 108 -13.09 -12.60 -29.21
N PHE A 109 -12.02 -13.04 -28.56
CA PHE A 109 -10.72 -12.37 -28.64
C PHE A 109 -10.26 -12.25 -30.09
N ARG A 110 -9.76 -11.05 -30.42
CA ARG A 110 -9.17 -10.69 -31.71
C ARG A 110 -7.69 -10.39 -31.55
N PRO A 111 -6.85 -10.54 -32.58
CA PRO A 111 -5.42 -10.24 -32.48
C PRO A 111 -5.11 -8.83 -31.95
N VAL A 112 -5.98 -7.85 -32.22
CA VAL A 112 -5.85 -6.48 -31.71
C VAL A 112 -5.86 -6.42 -30.17
N CYS A 113 -6.40 -7.42 -29.47
CA CYS A 113 -6.42 -7.52 -28.02
C CYS A 113 -5.01 -7.73 -27.42
N ALA A 114 -4.06 -8.22 -28.21
CA ALA A 114 -2.67 -8.36 -27.78
C ALA A 114 -2.02 -7.03 -27.44
N VAL A 115 -2.38 -5.95 -28.13
CA VAL A 115 -1.80 -4.62 -27.89
C VAL A 115 -2.14 -4.10 -26.50
N PRO A 116 -3.41 -3.98 -26.05
CA PRO A 116 -3.73 -3.53 -24.71
C PRO A 116 -3.24 -4.50 -23.63
N PHE A 117 -3.20 -5.81 -23.89
CA PHE A 117 -2.62 -6.80 -22.98
C PHE A 117 -1.13 -6.54 -22.76
N LEU A 118 -0.32 -6.46 -23.82
CA LEU A 118 1.12 -6.26 -23.72
C LEU A 118 1.47 -4.87 -23.16
N ALA A 119 0.73 -3.83 -23.56
CA ALA A 119 0.96 -2.48 -23.05
C ALA A 119 0.69 -2.39 -21.54
N SER A 120 -0.40 -2.99 -21.06
CA SER A 120 -0.71 -2.99 -19.63
C SER A 120 0.20 -3.91 -18.82
N LEU A 121 0.61 -5.05 -19.37
CA LEU A 121 1.63 -5.92 -18.78
C LEU A 121 2.95 -5.16 -18.58
N ALA A 122 3.44 -4.51 -19.66
CA ALA A 122 4.68 -3.73 -19.60
C ALA A 122 4.56 -2.55 -18.62
N LEU A 123 3.40 -1.90 -18.57
CA LEU A 123 3.15 -0.83 -17.61
C LEU A 123 3.31 -1.31 -16.17
N VAL A 124 2.64 -2.41 -15.79
CA VAL A 124 2.67 -2.91 -14.40
C VAL A 124 4.05 -3.44 -14.03
N ILE A 125 4.73 -4.16 -14.93
CA ILE A 125 6.11 -4.59 -14.70
C ILE A 125 7.04 -3.38 -14.57
N GLY A 126 6.90 -2.38 -15.43
CA GLY A 126 7.68 -1.15 -15.35
C GLY A 126 7.48 -0.41 -14.03
N LEU A 127 6.23 -0.30 -13.57
CA LEU A 127 5.92 0.30 -12.27
C LEU A 127 6.52 -0.53 -11.11
N ALA A 128 6.43 -1.85 -11.15
CA ALA A 128 7.02 -2.72 -10.12
C ALA A 128 8.55 -2.60 -10.06
N VAL A 129 9.21 -2.50 -11.22
CA VAL A 129 10.66 -2.28 -11.28
C VAL A 129 11.02 -0.90 -10.74
N LEU A 130 10.24 0.13 -11.05
CA LEU A 130 10.44 1.48 -10.50
C LEU A 130 10.23 1.49 -8.98
N GLU A 131 9.20 0.78 -8.46
CA GLU A 131 8.95 0.66 -7.03
C GLU A 131 10.13 0.03 -6.30
N ASN A 132 10.65 -1.08 -6.80
CA ASN A 132 11.80 -1.78 -6.23
C ASN A 132 13.11 -0.94 -6.29
N ASN A 133 13.22 0.01 -7.22
CA ASN A 133 14.37 0.90 -7.35
C ASN A 133 14.13 2.31 -6.77
N SER A 134 12.96 2.57 -6.17
CA SER A 134 12.67 3.86 -5.56
C SER A 134 13.50 4.02 -4.28
N ALA A 135 14.33 5.04 -4.24
CA ALA A 135 15.11 5.36 -3.05
C ALA A 135 14.18 5.81 -1.91
N ASP A 136 14.53 5.43 -0.68
CA ASP A 136 13.89 5.99 0.51
C ASP A 136 14.02 7.52 0.48
N PRO A 137 12.95 8.29 0.67
CA PRO A 137 13.02 9.74 0.75
C PRO A 137 13.91 10.26 1.86
N MET A 138 14.09 9.52 2.95
CA MET A 138 14.97 9.86 4.06
C MET A 138 15.74 8.62 4.55
N PRO A 139 16.68 8.09 3.75
CA PRO A 139 17.50 6.96 4.17
C PRO A 139 18.32 7.30 5.40
N VAL A 140 18.36 6.34 6.33
CA VAL A 140 19.20 6.38 7.52
C VAL A 140 20.32 5.36 7.32
N THR A 141 21.56 5.84 7.38
CA THR A 141 22.76 4.99 7.34
C THR A 141 23.35 4.91 8.74
N VAL A 142 23.67 3.70 9.17
CA VAL A 142 24.29 3.45 10.48
C VAL A 142 25.64 2.79 10.24
N ASN A 143 26.71 3.45 10.67
CA ASN A 143 28.07 2.96 10.56
C ASN A 143 28.65 2.69 11.95
N GLU A 144 29.35 1.58 12.10
CA GLU A 144 30.12 1.31 13.32
C GLU A 144 31.33 2.26 13.39
N THR A 145 31.62 2.73 14.60
CA THR A 145 32.82 3.56 14.86
C THR A 145 33.92 2.73 15.53
N ASP A 146 35.14 3.29 15.64
CA ASP A 146 36.22 2.65 16.37
C ASP A 146 35.95 2.52 17.89
N THR A 147 34.95 3.23 18.41
CA THR A 147 34.51 3.14 19.81
C THR A 147 33.44 2.06 19.94
N PRO A 148 33.61 1.05 20.81
CA PRO A 148 32.64 0.01 21.02
C PRO A 148 31.24 0.57 21.38
N PHE A 149 30.19 0.02 20.77
CA PHE A 149 28.79 0.42 20.97
C PHE A 149 28.42 1.84 20.53
N VAL A 150 29.34 2.58 19.90
CA VAL A 150 29.05 3.90 19.33
C VAL A 150 28.90 3.77 17.81
N TYR A 151 27.83 4.31 17.31
CA TYR A 151 27.47 4.30 15.88
C TYR A 151 27.39 5.73 15.35
N GLU A 152 27.90 5.94 14.13
CA GLU A 152 27.66 7.17 13.39
C GLU A 152 26.39 7.00 12.56
N VAL A 153 25.40 7.84 12.81
CA VAL A 153 24.11 7.81 12.13
C VAL A 153 24.02 9.00 11.20
N THR A 154 23.78 8.74 9.92
CA THR A 154 23.57 9.78 8.92
C THR A 154 22.18 9.67 8.34
N VAL A 155 21.42 10.77 8.40
CA VAL A 155 20.11 10.93 7.77
C VAL A 155 20.28 11.82 6.55
N THR A 156 19.74 11.39 5.40
CA THR A 156 19.83 12.15 4.15
C THR A 156 18.44 12.50 3.66
N ASN A 157 18.20 13.75 3.24
CA ASN A 157 16.97 14.10 2.57
C ASN A 157 17.11 13.88 1.04
N ASN A 158 16.67 12.73 0.57
CA ASN A 158 16.63 12.40 -0.87
C ASN A 158 15.34 12.88 -1.56
N SER A 159 14.42 13.51 -0.83
CA SER A 159 13.20 14.07 -1.41
C SER A 159 13.49 15.36 -2.20
N ASN A 160 12.56 15.79 -3.01
CA ASN A 160 12.63 17.05 -3.74
C ASN A 160 12.07 18.25 -2.94
N GLN A 161 11.82 18.07 -1.65
CA GLN A 161 11.22 19.09 -0.76
C GLN A 161 12.06 19.27 0.50
N THR A 162 12.04 20.48 1.06
CA THR A 162 12.65 20.74 2.36
C THR A 162 11.81 20.10 3.46
N VAL A 163 12.45 19.30 4.31
CA VAL A 163 11.87 18.73 5.51
C VAL A 163 12.10 19.69 6.65
N TYR A 164 11.03 20.18 7.27
CA TYR A 164 11.08 21.22 8.32
C TYR A 164 11.06 20.66 9.72
N GLU A 165 10.48 19.50 9.92
CA GLU A 165 10.42 18.81 11.20
C GLU A 165 10.63 17.32 10.93
N TRP A 166 11.58 16.73 11.63
CA TRP A 166 11.86 15.30 11.51
C TRP A 166 12.45 14.76 12.81
N TRP A 167 12.28 13.48 13.01
CA TRP A 167 12.85 12.74 14.14
C TRP A 167 13.06 11.29 13.76
N LEU A 168 13.83 10.55 14.55
CA LEU A 168 14.03 9.13 14.41
C LEU A 168 13.33 8.40 15.57
N GLU A 169 12.63 7.33 15.24
CA GLU A 169 12.05 6.41 16.22
C GLU A 169 12.95 5.18 16.29
N PRO A 170 13.62 4.92 17.42
CA PRO A 170 14.41 3.71 17.59
C PRO A 170 13.48 2.51 17.82
N GLU A 171 13.71 1.44 17.05
CA GLU A 171 13.08 0.15 17.20
C GLU A 171 14.15 -0.92 17.49
N TRP A 172 13.89 -1.83 18.42
CA TRP A 172 14.85 -2.83 18.85
C TRP A 172 14.61 -4.17 18.16
N ASP A 173 15.69 -4.83 17.74
CA ASP A 173 15.63 -6.17 17.19
C ASP A 173 15.64 -7.21 18.32
N TYR A 174 14.48 -7.39 18.96
CA TYR A 174 14.31 -8.34 20.07
C TYR A 174 14.59 -9.79 19.70
N GLU A 175 14.48 -10.19 18.44
CA GLU A 175 14.72 -11.56 17.99
C GLU A 175 16.21 -11.93 18.00
N ASN A 176 17.08 -10.93 17.83
CA ASN A 176 18.53 -11.10 17.79
C ASN A 176 19.24 -10.53 19.03
N SER A 177 18.48 -10.08 20.03
CA SER A 177 19.05 -9.50 21.27
C SER A 177 19.60 -10.60 22.18
N GLN A 178 20.74 -10.33 22.82
CA GLN A 178 21.38 -11.29 23.75
C GLN A 178 20.74 -11.32 25.15
N GLY A 179 19.55 -10.72 25.31
CA GLY A 179 18.78 -10.75 26.57
C GLY A 179 19.33 -9.90 27.70
N GLY A 180 20.13 -8.88 27.38
CA GLY A 180 20.62 -7.88 28.33
C GLY A 180 19.63 -6.73 28.58
N VAL A 181 19.94 -5.87 29.52
CA VAL A 181 19.26 -4.59 29.70
C VAL A 181 19.61 -3.72 28.49
N LEU A 182 18.59 -3.29 27.75
CA LEU A 182 18.76 -2.41 26.60
C LEU A 182 19.08 -1.00 27.10
N GLU A 183 20.31 -0.58 26.92
CA GLU A 183 20.76 0.77 27.22
C GLU A 183 21.15 1.48 25.92
N TRP A 184 20.71 2.71 25.76
CA TRP A 184 21.00 3.54 24.61
C TRP A 184 20.89 5.02 24.96
N ASP A 185 21.64 5.88 24.27
CA ASP A 185 21.57 7.33 24.42
C ASP A 185 22.17 8.01 23.17
N VAL A 186 21.87 9.29 23.00
CA VAL A 186 22.55 10.13 22.02
C VAL A 186 23.92 10.52 22.57
N TYR A 187 24.97 10.17 21.86
CA TYR A 187 26.35 10.45 22.26
C TYR A 187 26.74 11.91 21.96
N SER A 188 26.39 12.40 20.75
CA SER A 188 26.60 13.78 20.34
C SER A 188 25.82 14.16 19.09
N GLY A 189 25.53 15.43 18.90
CA GLY A 189 24.99 16.00 17.68
C GLY A 189 23.46 15.92 17.54
N ALA A 190 22.77 15.28 18.47
CA ALA A 190 21.30 15.21 18.51
C ALA A 190 20.81 15.24 19.95
N ALA A 191 19.50 15.41 20.14
CA ALA A 191 18.83 15.36 21.42
C ALA A 191 17.83 14.21 21.49
N MET A 192 17.53 13.75 22.69
CA MET A 192 16.50 12.73 22.94
C MET A 192 15.31 13.36 23.64
N GLU A 193 14.11 13.07 23.14
CA GLU A 193 12.86 13.56 23.72
C GLU A 193 11.82 12.43 23.75
N ARG A 194 10.94 12.44 24.74
CA ARG A 194 9.79 11.54 24.78
C ARG A 194 8.56 12.21 24.17
N ARG A 195 8.14 11.74 23.01
CA ARG A 195 6.98 12.26 22.30
C ARG A 195 5.76 11.35 22.51
N GLN A 196 4.64 11.98 22.86
CA GLN A 196 3.37 11.28 23.02
C GLN A 196 2.40 11.77 21.95
N GLY A 197 2.10 10.90 20.98
CA GLY A 197 1.12 11.15 19.93
C GLY A 197 -0.32 11.21 20.45
N PHE A 198 -1.25 11.64 19.59
CA PHE A 198 -2.67 11.69 19.94
C PHE A 198 -3.22 10.31 20.31
N THR A 199 -2.85 9.28 19.55
CA THR A 199 -3.24 7.89 19.82
C THR A 199 -2.68 7.37 21.13
N ASP A 200 -1.46 7.75 21.51
CA ASP A 200 -0.84 7.35 22.77
C ASP A 200 -1.56 8.00 23.95
N LYS A 201 -1.89 9.29 23.82
CA LYS A 201 -2.73 10.01 24.80
C LYS A 201 -4.09 9.37 24.96
N LEU A 202 -4.74 9.00 23.87
CA LEU A 202 -6.06 8.36 23.86
C LEU A 202 -6.03 6.97 24.51
N LEU A 203 -4.95 6.21 24.29
CA LEU A 203 -4.77 4.84 24.81
C LEU A 203 -4.05 4.79 26.16
N GLY A 204 -3.68 5.94 26.73
CA GLY A 204 -2.96 6.03 28.01
C GLY A 204 -1.54 5.45 27.99
N LYS A 205 -0.88 5.42 26.81
CA LYS A 205 0.50 4.96 26.65
C LYS A 205 1.50 6.05 27.06
N SER A 206 2.70 5.63 27.47
CA SER A 206 3.77 6.54 27.95
C SER A 206 4.44 7.38 26.85
N GLY A 207 4.13 7.14 25.57
CA GLY A 207 4.79 7.75 24.43
C GLY A 207 6.01 6.97 23.94
N THR A 208 6.63 7.46 22.87
CA THR A 208 7.82 6.88 22.23
C THR A 208 9.00 7.81 22.43
N ASP A 209 10.16 7.26 22.76
CA ASP A 209 11.41 8.01 22.79
C ASP A 209 11.85 8.29 21.35
N ILE A 210 12.20 9.54 21.05
CA ILE A 210 12.59 9.99 19.71
C ILE A 210 13.94 10.71 19.77
N ILE A 211 14.66 10.63 18.66
CA ILE A 211 15.92 11.34 18.44
C ILE A 211 15.64 12.46 17.44
N LEU A 212 16.03 13.68 17.77
CA LEU A 212 15.84 14.87 16.95
C LEU A 212 17.12 15.71 16.91
N PRO A 213 17.27 16.60 15.90
CA PRO A 213 18.39 17.54 15.89
C PRO A 213 18.43 18.37 17.18
N ASP A 214 19.63 18.59 17.73
CA ASP A 214 19.82 19.46 18.87
C ASP A 214 19.73 20.95 18.47
N ALA A 215 18.56 21.32 17.94
CA ALA A 215 18.25 22.65 17.45
C ALA A 215 16.76 22.95 17.64
N PRO A 216 16.35 24.21 17.88
CA PRO A 216 14.92 24.54 17.98
C PRO A 216 14.16 24.11 16.71
N PRO A 217 12.97 23.48 16.82
CA PRO A 217 12.22 22.93 15.68
C PRO A 217 11.91 23.92 14.55
N ALA A 218 11.95 25.21 14.81
CA ALA A 218 11.70 26.29 13.84
C ALA A 218 12.99 26.96 13.30
N SER A 219 14.18 26.47 13.68
CA SER A 219 15.45 27.00 13.19
C SER A 219 15.83 26.42 11.83
N ASP A 220 16.57 27.19 11.02
CA ASP A 220 17.10 26.71 9.75
C ASP A 220 18.05 25.50 9.91
N GLU A 221 18.62 25.33 11.11
CA GLU A 221 19.53 24.22 11.47
C GLU A 221 18.80 22.88 11.67
N ALA A 222 17.50 22.91 12.02
CA ALA A 222 16.69 21.70 12.14
C ALA A 222 16.08 21.24 10.79
N GLN A 223 16.21 22.06 9.74
CA GLN A 223 15.68 21.76 8.43
C GLN A 223 16.68 20.95 7.61
N LEU A 224 16.17 20.03 6.79
CA LEU A 224 16.96 19.32 5.79
C LEU A 224 16.45 19.68 4.38
N LYS A 225 17.24 20.42 3.62
CA LYS A 225 16.95 20.71 2.22
C LYS A 225 17.21 19.49 1.35
N PRO A 226 16.68 19.43 0.13
CA PRO A 226 16.99 18.36 -0.81
C PRO A 226 18.49 18.12 -0.97
N GLY A 227 18.93 16.90 -0.73
CA GLY A 227 20.32 16.48 -0.80
C GLY A 227 21.17 16.78 0.43
N GLU A 228 20.64 17.47 1.45
CA GLU A 228 21.38 17.72 2.71
C GLU A 228 21.37 16.45 3.59
N THR A 229 22.42 16.33 4.39
CA THR A 229 22.64 15.25 5.36
C THR A 229 22.75 15.82 6.78
N PHE A 230 22.25 15.06 7.75
CA PHE A 230 22.47 15.30 9.17
C PHE A 230 23.16 14.08 9.77
N THR A 231 24.27 14.30 10.49
CA THR A 231 25.06 13.22 11.10
C THR A 231 25.18 13.44 12.59
N PHE A 232 24.99 12.38 13.37
CA PHE A 232 25.14 12.39 14.82
C PHE A 232 25.70 11.04 15.29
N SER A 233 26.16 11.00 16.54
CA SER A 233 26.66 9.77 17.16
C SER A 233 25.62 9.23 18.15
N PHE A 234 25.36 7.93 18.06
CA PHE A 234 24.38 7.19 18.84
C PHE A 234 25.06 6.01 19.52
N TRP A 235 24.77 5.81 20.80
CA TRP A 235 25.30 4.69 21.57
C TRP A 235 24.19 3.68 21.89
N ALA A 236 24.45 2.40 21.65
CA ALA A 236 23.49 1.34 21.93
C ALA A 236 24.20 0.01 22.22
N THR A 237 23.72 -0.72 23.21
CA THR A 237 24.27 -2.02 23.62
C THR A 237 23.82 -3.19 22.76
N ASP A 238 22.76 -2.99 21.96
CA ASP A 238 22.17 -4.05 21.14
C ASP A 238 21.77 -3.53 19.74
N LYS A 239 21.37 -4.43 18.87
CA LYS A 239 20.93 -4.11 17.50
C LYS A 239 19.66 -3.27 17.51
N PHE A 240 19.64 -2.25 16.69
CA PHE A 240 18.53 -1.30 16.56
C PHE A 240 18.29 -0.94 15.11
N ILE A 241 17.08 -0.46 14.83
CA ILE A 241 16.66 0.15 13.57
C ILE A 241 16.16 1.56 13.89
N LEU A 242 16.62 2.55 13.15
CA LEU A 242 16.15 3.93 13.27
C LEU A 242 15.21 4.24 12.12
N THR A 243 13.94 4.43 12.44
CA THR A 243 12.90 4.75 11.44
C THR A 243 12.71 6.26 11.38
N PRO A 244 12.98 6.92 10.23
CA PRO A 244 12.77 8.34 10.08
C PRO A 244 11.29 8.67 10.01
N LYS A 245 10.90 9.72 10.73
CA LYS A 245 9.61 10.39 10.66
C LYS A 245 9.84 11.85 10.32
N TYR A 246 9.04 12.40 9.45
CA TYR A 246 9.20 13.78 9.03
C TYR A 246 7.88 14.41 8.62
N SER A 247 7.82 15.74 8.71
CA SER A 247 6.70 16.54 8.25
C SER A 247 7.17 17.66 7.33
N TYR A 248 6.30 18.02 6.39
CA TYR A 248 6.51 19.16 5.49
C TYR A 248 5.64 20.34 5.92
N THR A 249 6.11 21.55 5.70
CA THR A 249 5.29 22.74 5.92
C THR A 249 4.06 22.72 5.03
N VAL A 250 2.87 22.87 5.62
CA VAL A 250 1.61 22.87 4.92
C VAL A 250 1.43 24.23 4.22
N THR A 251 1.94 24.35 2.99
CA THR A 251 1.75 25.51 2.13
C THR A 251 0.61 25.28 1.14
N PHE A 252 0.07 26.33 0.56
CA PHE A 252 -1.00 26.21 -0.46
C PHE A 252 -0.57 25.37 -1.68
N PRO A 253 0.63 25.54 -2.28
CA PRO A 253 1.12 24.63 -3.32
C PRO A 253 1.22 23.18 -2.85
N PHE A 254 1.65 22.94 -1.61
CA PHE A 254 1.73 21.61 -1.04
C PHE A 254 0.36 20.94 -0.88
N ILE A 255 -0.67 21.69 -0.45
CA ILE A 255 -2.05 21.19 -0.41
C ILE A 255 -2.52 20.74 -1.80
N ILE A 256 -2.23 21.52 -2.85
CA ILE A 256 -2.57 21.14 -4.23
C ILE A 256 -1.83 19.86 -4.63
N THR A 257 -0.55 19.74 -4.29
CA THR A 257 0.24 18.52 -4.56
C THR A 257 -0.38 17.31 -3.88
N ILE A 258 -0.77 17.40 -2.60
CA ILE A 258 -1.45 16.33 -1.85
C ILE A 258 -2.77 15.94 -2.52
N ILE A 259 -3.60 16.92 -2.93
CA ILE A 259 -4.86 16.63 -3.62
C ILE A 259 -4.60 15.89 -4.94
N LEU A 260 -3.66 16.38 -5.76
CA LEU A 260 -3.35 15.78 -7.07
C LEU A 260 -2.72 14.38 -6.93
N ALA A 261 -1.81 14.20 -5.98
CA ALA A 261 -1.20 12.91 -5.71
C ALA A 261 -2.23 11.89 -5.21
N SER A 262 -3.09 12.29 -4.28
CA SER A 262 -4.17 11.45 -3.76
C SER A 262 -5.22 11.14 -4.83
N PHE A 263 -5.52 12.09 -5.71
CA PHE A 263 -6.38 11.88 -6.88
C PHE A 263 -5.78 10.82 -7.83
N ALA A 264 -4.52 10.98 -8.22
CA ALA A 264 -3.83 10.05 -9.11
C ALA A 264 -3.74 8.64 -8.48
N SER A 265 -3.40 8.57 -7.19
CA SER A 265 -3.38 7.33 -6.40
C SER A 265 -4.75 6.63 -6.41
N ALA A 266 -5.82 7.38 -6.16
CA ALA A 266 -7.16 6.82 -6.12
C ALA A 266 -7.66 6.34 -7.50
N VAL A 267 -7.33 7.06 -8.58
CA VAL A 267 -7.58 6.60 -9.96
C VAL A 267 -6.83 5.30 -10.22
N ALA A 268 -5.54 5.24 -9.86
CA ALA A 268 -4.70 4.07 -10.03
C ALA A 268 -5.25 2.85 -9.24
N MET A 269 -5.74 3.05 -8.01
CA MET A 269 -6.30 2.00 -7.16
C MET A 269 -7.52 1.30 -7.76
N ILE A 270 -8.29 1.98 -8.62
CA ILE A 270 -9.40 1.36 -9.34
C ILE A 270 -8.91 0.44 -10.45
N ILE A 271 -7.73 0.73 -11.02
CA ILE A 271 -7.15 -0.05 -12.11
C ILE A 271 -6.56 -1.35 -11.52
N PRO A 272 -7.04 -2.54 -11.94
CA PRO A 272 -6.48 -3.79 -11.45
C PRO A 272 -4.97 -3.87 -11.73
N GLY A 273 -4.20 -4.34 -10.74
CA GLY A 273 -2.75 -4.50 -10.86
C GLY A 273 -1.91 -3.24 -10.63
N VAL A 274 -2.53 -2.09 -10.42
CA VAL A 274 -1.80 -0.86 -10.05
C VAL A 274 -2.02 -0.56 -8.58
N SER A 275 -0.92 -0.33 -7.85
CA SER A 275 -0.95 0.05 -6.45
C SER A 275 -1.09 1.57 -6.30
N GLY A 276 -2.15 2.01 -5.61
CA GLY A 276 -2.33 3.44 -5.32
C GLY A 276 -1.27 3.99 -4.37
N SER A 277 -0.84 3.21 -3.38
CA SER A 277 0.23 3.60 -2.46
C SER A 277 1.54 3.86 -3.20
N PHE A 278 1.87 3.03 -4.20
CA PHE A 278 3.05 3.25 -5.02
C PHE A 278 3.01 4.60 -5.78
N ILE A 279 1.85 4.98 -6.33
CA ILE A 279 1.72 6.30 -6.97
C ILE A 279 2.00 7.43 -5.98
N MET A 280 1.58 7.28 -4.71
CA MET A 280 1.90 8.27 -3.68
C MET A 280 3.39 8.26 -3.31
N VAL A 281 4.05 7.10 -3.28
CA VAL A 281 5.51 6.98 -3.09
C VAL A 281 6.24 7.68 -4.23
N LEU A 282 5.88 7.39 -5.47
CA LEU A 282 6.48 8.00 -6.66
C LEU A 282 6.33 9.54 -6.68
N LEU A 283 5.21 10.05 -6.13
CA LEU A 283 4.94 11.49 -6.03
C LEU A 283 5.48 12.10 -4.71
N GLY A 284 6.19 11.33 -3.88
CA GLY A 284 6.82 11.78 -2.65
C GLY A 284 5.85 12.18 -1.53
N THR A 285 4.58 11.72 -1.59
CA THR A 285 3.53 12.14 -0.64
C THR A 285 3.09 11.04 0.33
N TYR A 286 3.54 9.80 0.12
CA TYR A 286 3.08 8.64 0.90
C TYR A 286 3.38 8.77 2.40
N ALA A 287 4.63 9.02 2.75
CA ALA A 287 5.06 9.13 4.16
C ALA A 287 4.32 10.26 4.88
N THR A 288 4.18 11.41 4.22
CA THR A 288 3.44 12.57 4.77
C THR A 288 1.98 12.23 5.08
N VAL A 289 1.30 11.52 4.17
CA VAL A 289 -0.10 11.14 4.38
C VAL A 289 -0.23 10.11 5.48
N ILE A 290 0.64 9.10 5.53
CA ILE A 290 0.62 8.08 6.58
C ILE A 290 0.90 8.70 7.96
N SER A 291 1.90 9.58 8.08
CA SER A 291 2.18 10.31 9.31
C SER A 291 0.99 11.17 9.74
N ALA A 292 0.41 11.93 8.81
CA ALA A 292 -0.76 12.75 9.08
C ALA A 292 -1.96 11.95 9.60
N VAL A 293 -2.18 10.74 9.09
CA VAL A 293 -3.23 9.84 9.58
C VAL A 293 -2.93 9.36 11.00
N LYS A 294 -1.69 8.98 11.30
CA LYS A 294 -1.27 8.55 12.65
C LYS A 294 -1.40 9.67 13.68
N GLU A 295 -1.07 10.90 13.29
CA GLU A 295 -1.06 12.08 14.17
C GLU A 295 -2.38 12.86 14.15
N PHE A 296 -3.37 12.43 13.36
CA PHE A 296 -4.65 13.13 13.16
C PHE A 296 -4.46 14.59 12.66
N ASN A 297 -3.49 14.80 11.79
CA ASN A 297 -3.26 16.09 11.16
C ASN A 297 -4.31 16.39 10.07
N PHE A 298 -5.38 17.06 10.47
CA PHE A 298 -6.50 17.36 9.58
C PHE A 298 -6.14 18.32 8.44
N ALA A 299 -5.08 19.13 8.58
CA ALA A 299 -4.62 20.00 7.51
C ALA A 299 -4.13 19.23 6.28
N ILE A 300 -3.69 17.97 6.45
CA ILE A 300 -3.30 17.06 5.37
C ILE A 300 -4.39 16.02 5.08
N ILE A 301 -5.05 15.49 6.11
CA ILE A 301 -6.11 14.47 5.95
C ILE A 301 -7.26 14.96 5.08
N ILE A 302 -7.71 16.22 5.27
CA ILE A 302 -8.86 16.76 4.51
C ILE A 302 -8.51 16.90 3.02
N PRO A 303 -7.40 17.53 2.61
CA PRO A 303 -6.98 17.56 1.20
C PRO A 303 -6.79 16.17 0.60
N THR A 304 -6.19 15.24 1.35
CA THR A 304 -6.03 13.83 0.95
C THR A 304 -7.40 13.19 0.66
N ALA A 305 -8.34 13.31 1.59
CA ALA A 305 -9.69 12.76 1.43
C ALA A 305 -10.40 13.36 0.22
N ALA A 306 -10.28 14.67 0.00
CA ALA A 306 -10.84 15.35 -1.17
C ALA A 306 -10.26 14.78 -2.48
N GLY A 307 -8.93 14.65 -2.56
CA GLY A 307 -8.25 14.06 -3.72
C GLY A 307 -8.69 12.61 -3.96
N VAL A 308 -8.74 11.78 -2.90
CA VAL A 308 -9.18 10.38 -2.99
C VAL A 308 -10.63 10.29 -3.48
N ILE A 309 -11.56 11.05 -2.92
CA ILE A 309 -12.97 11.02 -3.33
C ILE A 309 -13.11 11.40 -4.81
N LEU A 310 -12.48 12.51 -5.22
CA LEU A 310 -12.51 12.95 -6.61
C LEU A 310 -11.89 11.91 -7.55
N GLY A 311 -10.75 11.32 -7.17
CA GLY A 311 -10.06 10.30 -7.95
C GLY A 311 -10.87 9.02 -8.09
N LEU A 312 -11.49 8.54 -7.02
CA LEU A 312 -12.37 7.37 -7.05
C LEU A 312 -13.58 7.60 -7.97
N VAL A 313 -14.24 8.75 -7.84
CA VAL A 313 -15.43 9.07 -8.66
C VAL A 313 -15.05 9.22 -10.13
N PHE A 314 -13.98 9.96 -10.43
CA PHE A 314 -13.53 10.16 -11.81
C PHE A 314 -13.02 8.85 -12.43
N GLY A 315 -12.15 8.13 -11.73
CA GLY A 315 -11.60 6.85 -12.19
C GLY A 315 -12.68 5.82 -12.44
N ALA A 316 -13.65 5.69 -11.52
CA ALA A 316 -14.76 4.76 -11.68
C ALA A 316 -15.65 5.12 -12.89
N LYS A 317 -15.95 6.42 -13.09
CA LYS A 317 -16.70 6.90 -14.29
C LYS A 317 -15.94 6.58 -15.58
N LEU A 318 -14.65 6.86 -15.61
CA LEU A 318 -13.80 6.59 -16.77
C LEU A 318 -13.77 5.10 -17.11
N ILE A 319 -13.47 4.25 -16.14
CA ILE A 319 -13.42 2.79 -16.35
C ILE A 319 -14.78 2.24 -16.79
N ARG A 320 -15.87 2.68 -16.17
CA ARG A 320 -17.21 2.26 -16.56
C ARG A 320 -17.58 2.68 -17.99
N MET A 321 -17.23 3.90 -18.38
CA MET A 321 -17.41 4.35 -19.76
C MET A 321 -16.62 3.50 -20.75
N LEU A 322 -15.36 3.16 -20.41
CA LEU A 322 -14.51 2.31 -21.22
C LEU A 322 -15.07 0.87 -21.33
N LEU A 323 -15.55 0.30 -20.23
CA LEU A 323 -16.16 -1.02 -20.21
C LEU A 323 -17.42 -1.10 -21.09
N LYS A 324 -18.26 -0.03 -21.08
CA LYS A 324 -19.45 0.01 -21.94
C LYS A 324 -19.11 0.08 -23.43
N LYS A 325 -18.06 0.85 -23.79
CA LYS A 325 -17.73 1.11 -25.18
C LYS A 325 -16.71 0.15 -25.78
N TYR A 326 -15.74 -0.29 -24.96
CA TYR A 326 -14.57 -1.05 -25.39
C TYR A 326 -14.31 -2.27 -24.50
N ARG A 327 -15.37 -3.02 -24.15
CA ARG A 327 -15.34 -4.11 -23.18
C ARG A 327 -14.17 -5.07 -23.40
N LEU A 328 -14.03 -5.59 -24.61
CA LEU A 328 -12.99 -6.56 -24.94
C LEU A 328 -11.57 -6.03 -24.76
N ILE A 329 -11.35 -4.76 -25.17
CA ILE A 329 -10.06 -4.08 -25.04
C ILE A 329 -9.72 -3.87 -23.55
N VAL A 330 -10.70 -3.42 -22.77
CA VAL A 330 -10.52 -3.18 -21.32
C VAL A 330 -10.21 -4.47 -20.58
N PHE A 331 -10.95 -5.56 -20.85
CA PHE A 331 -10.67 -6.85 -20.21
C PHE A 331 -9.33 -7.45 -20.66
N SER A 332 -8.90 -7.20 -21.91
CA SER A 332 -7.57 -7.59 -22.38
C SER A 332 -6.47 -6.84 -21.61
N ALA A 333 -6.66 -5.53 -21.38
CA ALA A 333 -5.77 -4.75 -20.52
C ALA A 333 -5.79 -5.25 -19.06
N ILE A 334 -6.96 -5.57 -18.50
CA ILE A 334 -7.08 -6.16 -17.16
C ILE A 334 -6.30 -7.47 -17.05
N LEU A 335 -6.39 -8.35 -18.05
CA LEU A 335 -5.62 -9.60 -18.09
C LEU A 335 -4.11 -9.32 -18.10
N GLY A 336 -3.65 -8.33 -18.88
CA GLY A 336 -2.24 -7.92 -18.90
C GLY A 336 -1.79 -7.36 -17.56
N MET A 337 -2.61 -6.54 -16.92
CA MET A 337 -2.33 -6.01 -15.57
C MET A 337 -2.30 -7.10 -14.52
N CYS A 338 -3.23 -8.07 -14.55
CA CYS A 338 -3.20 -9.23 -13.66
C CYS A 338 -1.92 -10.07 -13.85
N ALA A 339 -1.50 -10.28 -15.12
CA ALA A 339 -0.24 -10.97 -15.41
C ALA A 339 0.98 -10.19 -14.90
N GLY A 340 1.00 -8.86 -15.03
CA GLY A 340 2.03 -8.00 -14.48
C GLY A 340 2.08 -8.02 -12.94
N SER A 341 0.90 -8.08 -12.29
CA SER A 341 0.82 -8.19 -10.82
C SER A 341 1.44 -9.48 -10.30
N LEU A 342 1.36 -10.59 -11.05
CA LEU A 342 2.02 -11.84 -10.67
C LEU A 342 3.54 -11.67 -10.58
N TYR A 343 4.14 -10.88 -11.49
CA TYR A 343 5.56 -10.55 -11.42
C TYR A 343 5.87 -9.68 -10.19
N ALA A 344 5.04 -8.66 -9.94
CA ALA A 344 5.26 -7.70 -8.86
C ALA A 344 5.23 -8.34 -7.45
N ILE A 345 4.43 -9.41 -7.26
CA ILE A 345 4.28 -10.10 -5.95
C ILE A 345 5.01 -11.43 -5.89
N LEU A 346 5.89 -11.74 -6.85
CA LEU A 346 6.66 -12.97 -6.81
C LEU A 346 7.65 -12.93 -5.63
N PRO A 347 7.61 -13.92 -4.71
CA PRO A 347 8.46 -13.89 -3.52
C PRO A 347 9.94 -13.95 -3.89
N ALA A 348 10.75 -13.12 -3.23
CA ALA A 348 12.19 -13.18 -3.35
C ALA A 348 12.71 -14.51 -2.76
N GLY A 349 13.65 -15.16 -3.44
CA GLY A 349 14.22 -16.42 -2.94
C GLY A 349 13.40 -17.67 -3.24
N PHE A 350 12.54 -17.63 -4.27
CA PHE A 350 11.84 -18.81 -4.75
C PHE A 350 12.83 -19.95 -5.09
N GLY A 351 12.80 -21.02 -4.32
CA GLY A 351 13.72 -22.15 -4.46
C GLY A 351 13.10 -23.46 -3.95
N PHE A 352 13.82 -24.59 -4.11
CA PHE A 352 13.36 -25.89 -3.60
C PHE A 352 13.60 -26.00 -2.10
N ASN A 353 12.71 -25.40 -1.29
CA ASN A 353 12.69 -25.50 0.16
C ASN A 353 11.28 -25.85 0.66
N ILE A 354 11.16 -26.11 1.98
CA ILE A 354 9.90 -26.52 2.59
C ILE A 354 8.83 -25.42 2.51
N ASP A 355 9.23 -24.15 2.61
CA ASP A 355 8.34 -22.99 2.56
C ASP A 355 7.74 -22.86 1.16
N THR A 356 8.52 -23.12 0.12
CA THR A 356 8.03 -23.16 -1.26
C THR A 356 7.02 -24.30 -1.46
N LEU A 357 7.27 -25.46 -0.84
CA LEU A 357 6.32 -26.59 -0.92
C LEU A 357 4.99 -26.23 -0.25
N ILE A 358 5.02 -25.66 0.94
CA ILE A 358 3.82 -25.17 1.64
C ILE A 358 3.16 -24.05 0.83
N GLY A 359 3.95 -23.15 0.23
CA GLY A 359 3.50 -22.09 -0.65
C GLY A 359 2.72 -22.59 -1.87
N VAL A 360 3.11 -23.77 -2.44
CA VAL A 360 2.35 -24.41 -3.53
C VAL A 360 0.95 -24.82 -3.07
N PHE A 361 0.81 -25.33 -1.85
CA PHE A 361 -0.51 -25.65 -1.28
C PHE A 361 -1.33 -24.37 -1.05
N ALA A 362 -0.71 -23.31 -0.57
CA ALA A 362 -1.34 -22.01 -0.38
C ALA A 362 -1.83 -21.44 -1.73
N LEU A 363 -1.01 -21.52 -2.79
CA LEU A 363 -1.36 -21.15 -4.15
C LEU A 363 -2.57 -21.96 -4.66
N ALA A 364 -2.55 -23.26 -4.49
CA ALA A 364 -3.66 -24.14 -4.89
C ALA A 364 -4.94 -23.79 -4.13
N ALA A 365 -4.87 -23.51 -2.84
CA ALA A 365 -6.01 -23.09 -2.01
C ALA A 365 -6.58 -21.74 -2.50
N GLY A 366 -5.74 -20.72 -2.69
CA GLY A 366 -6.14 -19.42 -3.23
C GLY A 366 -6.78 -19.54 -4.62
N GLY A 367 -6.17 -20.36 -5.50
CA GLY A 367 -6.67 -20.63 -6.85
C GLY A 367 -8.05 -21.31 -6.82
N ALA A 368 -8.22 -22.33 -5.99
CA ALA A 368 -9.49 -23.02 -5.83
C ALA A 368 -10.60 -22.10 -5.30
N ILE A 369 -10.30 -21.29 -4.27
CA ILE A 369 -11.26 -20.32 -3.71
C ILE A 369 -11.73 -19.36 -4.81
N SER A 370 -10.80 -18.70 -5.49
CA SER A 370 -11.12 -17.72 -6.53
C SER A 370 -11.87 -18.36 -7.71
N PHE A 371 -11.46 -19.54 -8.14
CA PHE A 371 -12.13 -20.29 -9.23
C PHE A 371 -13.57 -20.66 -8.86
N ILE A 372 -13.80 -21.20 -7.65
CA ILE A 372 -15.16 -21.60 -7.17
C ILE A 372 -16.06 -20.37 -7.07
N VAL A 373 -15.56 -19.26 -6.52
CA VAL A 373 -16.31 -18.01 -6.43
C VAL A 373 -16.62 -17.49 -7.82
N GLY A 374 -15.63 -17.47 -8.72
CA GLY A 374 -15.78 -17.05 -10.12
C GLY A 374 -16.79 -17.90 -10.91
N LYS A 375 -16.78 -19.22 -10.71
CA LYS A 375 -17.74 -20.13 -11.36
C LYS A 375 -19.19 -19.83 -10.96
N ASN A 376 -19.41 -19.48 -9.68
CA ASN A 376 -20.74 -19.19 -9.13
C ASN A 376 -21.20 -17.73 -9.37
N THR A 377 -20.32 -16.88 -9.88
CA THR A 377 -20.64 -15.50 -10.22
C THR A 377 -21.38 -15.44 -11.54
N LYS A 378 -22.58 -14.84 -11.54
CA LYS A 378 -23.33 -14.60 -12.78
C LYS A 378 -22.62 -13.50 -13.58
N VAL A 379 -22.39 -13.75 -14.85
CA VAL A 379 -21.96 -12.73 -15.81
C VAL A 379 -23.17 -11.86 -16.12
N GLU A 380 -23.08 -10.56 -15.84
CA GLU A 380 -24.17 -9.63 -16.17
C GLU A 380 -24.11 -9.36 -17.69
N GLU A 381 -25.13 -9.84 -18.39
CA GLU A 381 -25.44 -9.45 -19.77
C GLU A 381 -26.18 -8.10 -19.70
N GLU A 382 -25.46 -6.97 -19.86
CA GLU A 382 -26.06 -5.65 -20.11
C GLU A 382 -26.16 -5.35 -21.62
#